data_ba0c3ee0b6935f5056391f01584f0eab
#
_entry.id   ba0c3ee0b6935f5056391f01584f0eab
#
_cell.length_a   1.000
_cell.length_b   1.000
_cell.length_c   1.000
_cell.angle_alpha   90.00
_cell.angle_beta   90.00
_cell.angle_gamma   90.00
#
_symmetry.space_group_name_H-M   'P 1'
#
loop_
_entity.id
_entity.type
_entity.pdbx_description
1 polymer ?
#
loop_
_entity_poly.entity_id
_entity_poly.type
_entity_poly.pdbx_seq_one_letter_code
_entity_poly.pdbx_strand_id
1 'polypeptide(L)'
;MLLKFVMMRATVKQFEEKALKGEGLPYDEGCELINLPDAHLFDILASSEKIRKVFKGDEVNLCSIINAKSGLCAEDCTFCGQSLHYNTGAKTYPMVEPQKIVEAAKAASQSRAREFSIVTSGTSVSKNTDVSVLVEALQKMKNETPMERCASLGIMNVETLQKLKDAGLQSYHHNLETARSFFPNICTTHDYEDDVNTVRTAKKLGFYTCCGGVFGLGEAREQRVELAETLRELDVDSIPINFLNPSP
;
A
#
# COMPACT_ATOMS: atom_id res chain seq x y z
N MET A 1 36.19 -11.72 15.13
CA MET A 1 34.75 -11.86 15.27
C MET A 1 34.15 -10.72 16.08
N LEU A 2 34.56 -10.48 17.31
CA LEU A 2 34.04 -9.43 18.20
C LEU A 2 34.14 -8.00 17.59
N LEU A 3 35.29 -7.64 17.03
CA LEU A 3 35.54 -6.32 16.44
C LEU A 3 34.57 -6.04 15.27
N LYS A 4 34.34 -7.01 14.40
CA LYS A 4 33.38 -6.88 13.28
C LYS A 4 31.94 -6.69 13.77
N PHE A 5 31.55 -7.41 14.83
CA PHE A 5 30.24 -7.26 15.46
C PHE A 5 30.04 -5.83 16.04
N VAL A 6 31.04 -5.32 16.75
CA VAL A 6 31.01 -3.97 17.33
C VAL A 6 30.92 -2.90 16.22
N MET A 7 31.67 -3.06 15.13
CA MET A 7 31.62 -2.11 14.00
C MET A 7 30.22 -2.10 13.34
N MET A 8 29.60 -3.26 13.09
CA MET A 8 28.26 -3.33 12.50
C MET A 8 27.17 -2.73 13.41
N ARG A 9 27.32 -2.88 14.72
CA ARG A 9 26.43 -2.21 15.67
C ARG A 9 26.58 -0.67 15.62
N ALA A 10 27.78 -0.17 15.40
CA ALA A 10 28.04 1.25 15.17
C ALA A 10 27.37 1.74 13.87
N THR A 11 27.36 0.93 12.81
CA THR A 11 26.63 1.22 11.55
C THR A 11 25.13 1.41 11.79
N VAL A 12 24.48 0.48 12.51
CA VAL A 12 23.04 0.62 12.84
C VAL A 12 22.79 1.92 13.60
N LYS A 13 23.66 2.27 14.55
CA LYS A 13 23.54 3.49 15.32
C LYS A 13 23.71 4.75 14.47
N GLN A 14 24.63 4.75 13.53
CA GLN A 14 24.82 5.83 12.56
C GLN A 14 23.59 6.03 11.69
N PHE A 15 22.96 4.97 11.20
CA PHE A 15 21.74 5.04 10.42
C PHE A 15 20.54 5.52 11.24
N GLU A 16 20.43 5.09 12.51
CA GLU A 16 19.45 5.63 13.46
C GLU A 16 19.60 7.15 13.59
N GLU A 17 20.82 7.65 13.78
CA GLU A 17 21.10 9.08 13.97
C GLU A 17 20.74 9.91 12.73
N LYS A 18 21.02 9.39 11.52
CA LYS A 18 20.57 10.03 10.26
C LYS A 18 19.05 10.11 10.20
N ALA A 19 18.37 8.98 10.42
CA ALA A 19 16.92 8.92 10.38
C ALA A 19 16.26 9.87 11.40
N LEU A 20 16.80 9.96 12.61
CA LEU A 20 16.29 10.88 13.65
C LEU A 20 16.46 12.35 13.30
N LYS A 21 17.40 12.69 12.42
CA LYS A 21 17.56 14.06 11.86
C LYS A 21 16.61 14.32 10.67
N GLY A 22 15.83 13.34 10.26
CA GLY A 22 14.99 13.42 9.05
C GLY A 22 15.77 13.18 7.75
N GLU A 23 17.00 12.69 7.83
CA GLU A 23 17.81 12.32 6.68
C GLU A 23 17.43 10.91 6.24
N GLY A 24 17.19 10.70 4.93
CA GLY A 24 17.01 9.37 4.37
C GLY A 24 18.35 8.65 4.22
N LEU A 25 18.32 7.31 4.12
CA LEU A 25 19.49 6.53 3.75
C LEU A 25 19.62 6.51 2.22
N PRO A 26 20.80 6.79 1.64
CA PRO A 26 21.07 6.51 0.23
C PRO A 26 20.94 5.01 -0.08
N TYR A 27 20.79 4.66 -1.36
CA TYR A 27 20.62 3.28 -1.81
C TYR A 27 21.68 2.32 -1.24
N ASP A 28 22.97 2.69 -1.33
CA ASP A 28 24.08 1.86 -0.85
C ASP A 28 24.00 1.60 0.67
N GLU A 29 23.61 2.61 1.46
CA GLU A 29 23.41 2.46 2.90
C GLU A 29 22.17 1.61 3.21
N GLY A 30 21.11 1.74 2.41
CA GLY A 30 19.94 0.85 2.48
C GLY A 30 20.31 -0.59 2.19
N CYS A 31 21.13 -0.83 1.17
CA CYS A 31 21.67 -2.16 0.84
C CYS A 31 22.61 -2.70 1.93
N GLU A 32 23.42 -1.85 2.55
CA GLU A 32 24.23 -2.26 3.70
C GLU A 32 23.34 -2.70 4.87
N LEU A 33 22.32 -1.89 5.20
CA LEU A 33 21.41 -2.17 6.31
C LEU A 33 20.64 -3.48 6.12
N ILE A 34 20.05 -3.71 4.93
CA ILE A 34 19.23 -4.90 4.68
C ILE A 34 20.05 -6.20 4.62
N ASN A 35 21.35 -6.09 4.38
CA ASN A 35 22.29 -7.22 4.32
C ASN A 35 23.08 -7.45 5.63
N LEU A 36 22.77 -6.70 6.68
CA LEU A 36 23.39 -6.97 7.99
C LEU A 36 23.03 -8.39 8.46
N PRO A 37 23.96 -9.07 9.14
CA PRO A 37 23.70 -10.39 9.72
C PRO A 37 22.54 -10.36 10.73
N ASP A 38 21.79 -11.46 10.83
CA ASP A 38 20.64 -11.61 11.74
C ASP A 38 20.98 -11.34 13.22
N ALA A 39 22.26 -11.46 13.59
CA ALA A 39 22.75 -11.10 14.93
C ALA A 39 22.49 -9.63 15.32
N HIS A 40 22.25 -8.75 14.32
CA HIS A 40 21.91 -7.33 14.52
C HIS A 40 20.42 -7.02 14.43
N LEU A 41 19.58 -8.04 14.26
CA LEU A 41 18.12 -7.85 14.12
C LEU A 41 17.52 -7.04 15.28
N PHE A 42 17.90 -7.35 16.51
CA PHE A 42 17.39 -6.64 17.69
C PHE A 42 17.91 -5.20 17.79
N ASP A 43 19.11 -4.91 17.33
CA ASP A 43 19.63 -3.54 17.25
C ASP A 43 18.81 -2.73 16.22
N ILE A 44 18.49 -3.32 15.06
CA ILE A 44 17.65 -2.70 14.02
C ILE A 44 16.22 -2.46 14.53
N LEU A 45 15.61 -3.45 15.17
CA LEU A 45 14.27 -3.32 15.73
C LEU A 45 14.18 -2.22 16.80
N ALA A 46 15.19 -2.15 17.68
CA ALA A 46 15.25 -1.11 18.72
C ALA A 46 15.41 0.29 18.11
N SER A 47 16.24 0.43 17.07
CA SER A 47 16.40 1.68 16.33
C SER A 47 15.12 2.08 15.58
N SER A 48 14.46 1.13 14.93
CA SER A 48 13.19 1.36 14.24
C SER A 48 12.09 1.81 15.20
N GLU A 49 11.99 1.18 16.38
CA GLU A 49 11.03 1.56 17.41
C GLU A 49 11.27 2.97 17.91
N LYS A 50 12.52 3.35 18.13
CA LYS A 50 12.89 4.72 18.56
C LYS A 50 12.53 5.76 17.51
N ILE A 51 12.81 5.48 16.22
CA ILE A 51 12.46 6.34 15.09
C ILE A 51 10.94 6.49 15.01
N ARG A 52 10.20 5.35 15.04
CA ARG A 52 8.75 5.36 15.05
C ARG A 52 8.19 6.25 16.17
N LYS A 53 8.71 6.08 17.38
CA LYS A 53 8.24 6.82 18.55
C LYS A 53 8.43 8.33 18.42
N VAL A 54 9.56 8.76 17.83
CA VAL A 54 9.86 10.18 17.61
C VAL A 54 8.95 10.79 16.55
N PHE A 55 8.68 10.08 15.44
CA PHE A 55 7.96 10.66 14.30
C PHE A 55 6.45 10.33 14.29
N LYS A 56 6.03 9.26 14.93
CA LYS A 56 4.63 8.77 14.88
C LYS A 56 3.97 8.61 16.24
N GLY A 57 4.73 8.71 17.34
CA GLY A 57 4.21 8.52 18.70
C GLY A 57 3.82 7.07 18.99
N ASP A 58 2.87 6.89 19.91
CA ASP A 58 2.42 5.56 20.38
C ASP A 58 1.02 5.18 19.84
N GLU A 59 0.44 6.01 18.98
CA GLU A 59 -0.88 5.73 18.41
C GLU A 59 -0.82 4.67 17.31
N VAL A 60 -1.84 3.79 17.30
CA VAL A 60 -2.09 2.81 16.24
C VAL A 60 -3.41 3.15 15.57
N ASN A 61 -3.36 3.44 14.28
CA ASN A 61 -4.55 3.65 13.48
C ASN A 61 -5.03 2.31 12.91
N LEU A 62 -6.31 1.99 13.13
CA LEU A 62 -6.95 0.79 12.59
C LEU A 62 -7.68 1.15 11.29
N CYS A 63 -7.34 0.42 10.23
CA CYS A 63 -8.04 0.46 8.95
C CYS A 63 -8.90 -0.79 8.80
N SER A 64 -10.08 -0.63 8.19
CA SER A 64 -10.94 -1.74 7.79
C SER A 64 -11.26 -1.62 6.30
N ILE A 65 -11.57 -2.74 5.66
CA ILE A 65 -11.86 -2.78 4.23
C ILE A 65 -13.18 -3.48 3.92
N ILE A 66 -13.78 -3.11 2.79
CA ILE A 66 -14.77 -3.93 2.10
C ILE A 66 -14.23 -4.31 0.73
N ASN A 67 -14.29 -5.59 0.37
CA ASN A 67 -14.12 -6.01 -1.02
C ASN A 67 -15.45 -5.77 -1.75
N ALA A 68 -15.57 -4.61 -2.40
CA ALA A 68 -16.83 -4.17 -3.02
C ALA A 68 -17.08 -4.82 -4.39
N LYS A 69 -16.06 -5.39 -5.03
CA LYS A 69 -16.13 -6.17 -6.27
C LYS A 69 -15.04 -7.22 -6.24
N SER A 70 -15.35 -8.46 -6.60
CA SER A 70 -14.41 -9.57 -6.45
C SER A 70 -14.31 -10.45 -7.68
N GLY A 71 -13.08 -10.92 -7.97
CA GLY A 71 -12.75 -11.83 -9.07
C GLY A 71 -12.71 -11.15 -10.44
N LEU A 72 -12.46 -11.95 -11.46
CA LEU A 72 -12.49 -11.57 -12.89
C LEU A 72 -11.55 -10.39 -13.23
N CYS A 73 -10.42 -10.23 -12.54
CA CYS A 73 -9.38 -9.28 -12.91
C CYS A 73 -8.63 -9.79 -14.15
N ALA A 74 -8.48 -8.93 -15.16
CA ALA A 74 -7.79 -9.31 -16.40
C ALA A 74 -6.26 -9.34 -16.27
N GLU A 75 -5.72 -8.82 -15.15
CA GLU A 75 -4.29 -8.80 -14.88
C GLU A 75 -3.76 -10.17 -14.47
N ASP A 76 -2.51 -10.46 -14.85
CA ASP A 76 -1.84 -11.74 -14.59
C ASP A 76 -0.90 -11.71 -13.37
N CYS A 77 -1.07 -10.74 -12.46
CA CYS A 77 -0.25 -10.61 -11.25
C CYS A 77 -0.16 -11.95 -10.50
N THR A 78 1.04 -12.52 -10.43
CA THR A 78 1.31 -13.91 -9.98
C THR A 78 0.92 -14.21 -8.53
N PHE A 79 0.77 -13.17 -7.70
CA PHE A 79 0.40 -13.27 -6.28
C PHE A 79 -1.11 -13.02 -6.04
N CYS A 80 -1.86 -12.59 -7.06
CA CYS A 80 -3.19 -12.04 -6.86
C CYS A 80 -4.28 -13.10 -7.05
N GLY A 81 -5.00 -13.42 -5.96
CA GLY A 81 -6.14 -14.34 -6.00
C GLY A 81 -7.37 -13.83 -6.76
N GLN A 82 -7.38 -12.58 -7.25
CA GLN A 82 -8.48 -11.99 -8.01
C GLN A 82 -8.31 -12.14 -9.54
N SER A 83 -7.15 -12.61 -9.99
CA SER A 83 -6.81 -12.77 -11.40
C SER A 83 -7.65 -13.85 -12.08
N LEU A 84 -8.04 -13.61 -13.35
CA LEU A 84 -8.66 -14.61 -14.23
C LEU A 84 -7.69 -15.72 -14.66
N HIS A 85 -6.39 -15.45 -14.57
CA HIS A 85 -5.35 -16.36 -15.05
C HIS A 85 -5.11 -17.53 -14.10
N TYR A 86 -5.64 -17.46 -12.86
CA TYR A 86 -5.40 -18.46 -11.82
C TYR A 86 -6.69 -18.98 -11.21
N ASN A 87 -6.73 -20.29 -10.94
CA ASN A 87 -7.87 -20.92 -10.25
C ASN A 87 -7.64 -20.91 -8.73
N THR A 88 -7.99 -19.84 -8.09
CA THR A 88 -7.74 -19.62 -6.65
C THR A 88 -8.94 -19.94 -5.76
N GLY A 89 -10.09 -20.29 -6.34
CA GLY A 89 -11.34 -20.50 -5.60
C GLY A 89 -11.93 -19.21 -5.00
N ALA A 90 -11.41 -18.04 -5.33
CA ALA A 90 -11.94 -16.75 -4.86
C ALA A 90 -13.39 -16.56 -5.32
N LYS A 91 -14.26 -16.14 -4.41
CA LYS A 91 -15.66 -15.85 -4.74
C LYS A 91 -15.72 -14.67 -5.71
N THR A 92 -16.49 -14.82 -6.79
CA THR A 92 -16.69 -13.79 -7.80
C THR A 92 -18.06 -13.13 -7.63
N TYR A 93 -18.08 -11.79 -7.58
CA TYR A 93 -19.33 -11.01 -7.57
C TYR A 93 -19.10 -9.62 -8.16
N PRO A 94 -20.14 -9.01 -8.77
CA PRO A 94 -20.08 -7.65 -9.31
C PRO A 94 -19.98 -6.62 -8.19
N MET A 95 -19.87 -5.33 -8.56
CA MET A 95 -19.93 -4.21 -7.63
C MET A 95 -21.16 -4.33 -6.74
N VAL A 96 -20.95 -4.27 -5.44
CA VAL A 96 -22.05 -4.30 -4.45
C VAL A 96 -22.80 -2.96 -4.43
N GLU A 97 -24.03 -2.96 -3.94
CA GLU A 97 -24.84 -1.76 -3.80
C GLU A 97 -24.22 -0.76 -2.80
N PRO A 98 -24.41 0.57 -3.03
CA PRO A 98 -23.84 1.61 -2.16
C PRO A 98 -24.21 1.43 -0.68
N GLN A 99 -25.42 1.00 -0.40
CA GLN A 99 -25.92 0.79 0.96
C GLN A 99 -25.09 -0.26 1.72
N LYS A 100 -24.67 -1.34 1.04
CA LYS A 100 -23.83 -2.39 1.65
C LYS A 100 -22.45 -1.85 2.04
N ILE A 101 -21.88 -0.94 1.25
CA ILE A 101 -20.63 -0.26 1.57
C ILE A 101 -20.77 0.58 2.84
N VAL A 102 -21.85 1.36 2.93
CA VAL A 102 -22.15 2.23 4.08
C VAL A 102 -22.36 1.40 5.36
N GLU A 103 -23.09 0.30 5.28
CA GLU A 103 -23.33 -0.60 6.42
C GLU A 103 -22.03 -1.23 6.93
N ALA A 104 -21.14 -1.65 6.00
CA ALA A 104 -19.84 -2.16 6.37
C ALA A 104 -18.96 -1.09 7.04
N ALA A 105 -19.01 0.17 6.57
CA ALA A 105 -18.30 1.28 7.18
C ALA A 105 -18.84 1.59 8.60
N LYS A 106 -20.15 1.54 8.80
CA LYS A 106 -20.76 1.69 10.14
C LYS A 106 -20.32 0.59 11.10
N ALA A 107 -20.28 -0.66 10.63
CA ALA A 107 -19.81 -1.79 11.44
C ALA A 107 -18.32 -1.65 11.79
N ALA A 108 -17.49 -1.20 10.85
CA ALA A 108 -16.08 -0.93 11.08
C ALA A 108 -15.86 0.18 12.13
N SER A 109 -16.67 1.24 12.09
CA SER A 109 -16.63 2.32 13.08
C SER A 109 -16.92 1.81 14.50
N GLN A 110 -17.87 0.90 14.65
CA GLN A 110 -18.16 0.26 15.95
C GLN A 110 -16.98 -0.57 16.47
N SER A 111 -16.13 -1.08 15.58
CA SER A 111 -14.91 -1.83 15.91
C SER A 111 -13.68 -0.92 16.11
N ARG A 112 -13.88 0.39 16.27
CA ARG A 112 -12.85 1.41 16.48
C ARG A 112 -11.88 1.58 15.30
N ALA A 113 -12.24 1.14 14.09
CA ALA A 113 -11.50 1.52 12.91
C ALA A 113 -11.64 3.03 12.67
N ARG A 114 -10.57 3.69 12.30
CA ARG A 114 -10.55 5.11 11.96
C ARG A 114 -10.75 5.32 10.46
N GLU A 115 -10.15 4.46 9.67
CA GLU A 115 -10.20 4.49 8.23
C GLU A 115 -10.98 3.30 7.66
N PHE A 116 -11.73 3.54 6.59
CA PHE A 116 -12.45 2.51 5.86
C PHE A 116 -12.14 2.59 4.37
N SER A 117 -11.64 1.48 3.81
CA SER A 117 -11.23 1.42 2.42
C SER A 117 -12.19 0.59 1.57
N ILE A 118 -12.61 1.14 0.43
CA ILE A 118 -13.36 0.44 -0.59
C ILE A 118 -12.38 -0.19 -1.58
N VAL A 119 -12.35 -1.50 -1.65
CA VAL A 119 -11.44 -2.27 -2.51
C VAL A 119 -12.21 -2.94 -3.62
N THR A 120 -11.69 -2.93 -4.84
CA THR A 120 -12.29 -3.63 -5.99
C THR A 120 -11.26 -4.45 -6.73
N SER A 121 -11.67 -5.62 -7.23
CA SER A 121 -10.90 -6.34 -8.25
C SER A 121 -10.98 -5.64 -9.61
N GLY A 122 -9.98 -5.85 -10.45
CA GLY A 122 -9.88 -5.32 -11.81
C GLY A 122 -8.76 -4.31 -11.99
N THR A 123 -8.28 -4.18 -13.22
CA THR A 123 -7.22 -3.22 -13.60
C THR A 123 -7.59 -1.79 -13.21
N SER A 124 -8.86 -1.44 -13.38
CA SER A 124 -9.41 -0.11 -13.05
C SER A 124 -10.91 -0.15 -12.88
N VAL A 125 -11.47 0.86 -12.21
CA VAL A 125 -12.90 1.13 -12.21
C VAL A 125 -13.21 2.14 -13.31
N SER A 126 -13.56 1.64 -14.51
CA SER A 126 -13.80 2.46 -15.70
C SER A 126 -15.28 2.53 -16.11
N LYS A 127 -16.11 1.59 -15.67
CA LYS A 127 -17.54 1.59 -15.98
C LYS A 127 -18.24 2.72 -15.23
N ASN A 128 -18.99 3.57 -15.93
CA ASN A 128 -19.73 4.68 -15.31
C ASN A 128 -20.68 4.21 -14.20
N THR A 129 -21.28 3.05 -14.33
CA THR A 129 -22.15 2.45 -13.31
C THR A 129 -21.38 2.18 -12.00
N ASP A 130 -20.19 1.60 -12.08
CA ASP A 130 -19.36 1.30 -10.91
C ASP A 130 -18.87 2.60 -10.24
N VAL A 131 -18.47 3.60 -11.03
CA VAL A 131 -18.09 4.93 -10.53
C VAL A 131 -19.26 5.61 -9.82
N SER A 132 -20.47 5.53 -10.35
CA SER A 132 -21.67 6.10 -9.73
C SER A 132 -21.99 5.46 -8.38
N VAL A 133 -21.83 4.13 -8.26
CA VAL A 133 -21.96 3.41 -6.98
C VAL A 133 -20.97 3.91 -5.95
N LEU A 134 -19.71 4.10 -6.34
CA LEU A 134 -18.66 4.62 -5.45
C LEU A 134 -18.94 6.05 -5.00
N VAL A 135 -19.35 6.93 -5.92
CA VAL A 135 -19.71 8.33 -5.62
C VAL A 135 -20.85 8.37 -4.61
N GLU A 136 -21.92 7.60 -4.84
CA GLU A 136 -23.07 7.54 -3.91
C GLU A 136 -22.64 7.00 -2.54
N ALA A 137 -21.87 5.93 -2.51
CA ALA A 137 -21.37 5.34 -1.26
C ALA A 137 -20.50 6.33 -0.47
N LEU A 138 -19.57 7.03 -1.13
CA LEU A 138 -18.71 8.02 -0.50
C LEU A 138 -19.48 9.19 0.10
N GLN A 139 -20.49 9.71 -0.64
CA GLN A 139 -21.36 10.79 -0.16
C GLN A 139 -22.18 10.37 1.06
N LYS A 140 -22.75 9.16 1.04
CA LYS A 140 -23.46 8.59 2.19
C LYS A 140 -22.52 8.37 3.39
N MET A 141 -21.35 7.76 3.17
CA MET A 141 -20.36 7.57 4.24
C MET A 141 -19.96 8.88 4.89
N LYS A 142 -19.75 9.94 4.09
CA LYS A 142 -19.39 11.28 4.57
C LYS A 142 -20.43 11.82 5.55
N ASN A 143 -21.72 11.54 5.32
CA ASN A 143 -22.83 12.06 6.12
C ASN A 143 -23.21 11.14 7.29
N GLU A 144 -22.95 9.84 7.18
CA GLU A 144 -23.51 8.84 8.07
C GLU A 144 -22.45 8.16 8.97
N THR A 145 -21.16 8.41 8.73
CA THR A 145 -20.07 7.80 9.50
C THR A 145 -18.96 8.80 9.81
N PRO A 146 -18.22 8.64 10.92
CA PRO A 146 -17.05 9.44 11.21
C PRO A 146 -15.78 8.93 10.47
N MET A 147 -15.91 7.89 9.64
CA MET A 147 -14.77 7.19 9.04
C MET A 147 -14.03 8.06 8.04
N GLU A 148 -12.71 8.02 8.07
CA GLU A 148 -11.86 8.47 6.97
C GLU A 148 -12.05 7.52 5.78
N ARG A 149 -12.21 8.08 4.58
CA ARG A 149 -12.61 7.34 3.38
C ARG A 149 -11.41 7.12 2.48
N CYS A 150 -11.05 5.85 2.33
CA CYS A 150 -9.99 5.38 1.44
C CYS A 150 -10.58 4.52 0.31
N ALA A 151 -9.86 4.37 -0.79
CA ALA A 151 -10.21 3.43 -1.85
C ALA A 151 -8.96 2.85 -2.52
N SER A 152 -9.07 1.57 -2.95
CA SER A 152 -8.11 0.85 -3.79
C SER A 152 -8.87 0.30 -5.00
N LEU A 153 -8.74 0.98 -6.15
CA LEU A 153 -9.59 0.77 -7.32
C LEU A 153 -8.78 0.46 -8.60
N GLY A 154 -7.50 0.14 -8.44
CA GLY A 154 -6.57 -0.11 -9.55
C GLY A 154 -6.00 1.15 -10.18
N ILE A 155 -5.60 1.04 -11.43
CA ILE A 155 -5.01 2.13 -12.24
C ILE A 155 -6.12 3.12 -12.62
N MET A 156 -5.95 4.40 -12.27
CA MET A 156 -7.00 5.39 -12.40
C MET A 156 -6.56 6.63 -13.19
N ASN A 157 -7.44 7.14 -14.04
CA ASN A 157 -7.23 8.42 -14.70
C ASN A 157 -7.60 9.60 -13.78
N VAL A 158 -7.07 10.78 -14.13
CA VAL A 158 -7.25 12.01 -13.36
C VAL A 158 -8.72 12.42 -13.20
N GLU A 159 -9.55 12.24 -14.24
CA GLU A 159 -10.95 12.63 -14.22
C GLU A 159 -11.77 11.82 -13.21
N THR A 160 -11.53 10.51 -13.17
CA THR A 160 -12.24 9.62 -12.23
C THR A 160 -11.75 9.86 -10.80
N LEU A 161 -10.43 10.02 -10.58
CA LEU A 161 -9.90 10.39 -9.28
C LEU A 161 -10.49 11.72 -8.77
N GLN A 162 -10.61 12.72 -9.64
CA GLN A 162 -11.22 14.01 -9.27
C GLN A 162 -12.69 13.85 -8.87
N LYS A 163 -13.49 13.07 -9.63
CA LYS A 163 -14.89 12.79 -9.28
C LYS A 163 -15.02 12.12 -7.90
N LEU A 164 -14.15 11.17 -7.60
CA LEU A 164 -14.14 10.48 -6.30
C LEU A 164 -13.71 11.41 -5.17
N LYS A 165 -12.75 12.31 -5.42
CA LYS A 165 -12.33 13.34 -4.47
C LYS A 165 -13.48 14.31 -4.15
N ASP A 166 -14.18 14.77 -5.16
CA ASP A 166 -15.33 15.68 -5.01
C ASP A 166 -16.47 14.99 -4.24
N ALA A 167 -16.62 13.66 -4.39
CA ALA A 167 -17.57 12.85 -3.61
C ALA A 167 -17.14 12.63 -2.16
N GLY A 168 -15.90 13.00 -1.80
CA GLY A 168 -15.39 12.95 -0.42
C GLY A 168 -14.38 11.87 -0.14
N LEU A 169 -13.79 11.22 -1.15
CA LEU A 169 -12.64 10.34 -0.97
C LEU A 169 -11.43 11.16 -0.48
N GLN A 170 -10.73 10.67 0.54
CA GLN A 170 -9.63 11.39 1.21
C GLN A 170 -8.28 10.73 0.93
N SER A 171 -8.25 9.39 0.89
CA SER A 171 -7.04 8.60 0.69
C SER A 171 -7.19 7.71 -0.53
N TYR A 172 -6.10 7.55 -1.29
CA TYR A 172 -6.04 6.60 -2.39
C TYR A 172 -4.93 5.58 -2.15
N HIS A 173 -5.31 4.31 -2.15
CA HIS A 173 -4.39 3.19 -2.00
C HIS A 173 -4.10 2.56 -3.36
N HIS A 174 -2.81 2.49 -3.72
CA HIS A 174 -2.34 1.78 -4.91
C HIS A 174 -0.89 1.35 -4.72
N ASN A 175 -0.65 0.05 -4.68
CA ASN A 175 0.69 -0.49 -4.48
C ASN A 175 1.50 -0.51 -5.79
N LEU A 176 2.82 -0.46 -5.67
CA LEU A 176 3.76 -0.80 -6.74
C LEU A 176 4.11 -2.30 -6.73
N GLU A 177 3.70 -3.00 -5.69
CA GLU A 177 3.87 -4.42 -5.37
C GLU A 177 5.32 -4.85 -5.18
N THR A 178 6.25 -4.44 -6.04
CA THR A 178 7.66 -4.77 -5.97
C THR A 178 8.54 -3.68 -6.59
N ALA A 179 9.85 -3.93 -6.69
CA ALA A 179 10.77 -3.04 -7.41
C ALA A 179 10.50 -3.03 -8.92
N ARG A 180 10.80 -1.90 -9.59
CA ARG A 180 10.72 -1.74 -11.04
C ARG A 180 11.49 -2.83 -11.77
N SER A 181 12.71 -3.13 -11.32
CA SER A 181 13.58 -4.13 -11.92
C SER A 181 13.05 -5.56 -11.79
N PHE A 182 12.17 -5.84 -10.81
CA PHE A 182 11.58 -7.16 -10.60
C PHE A 182 10.15 -7.28 -11.15
N PHE A 183 9.45 -6.17 -11.35
CA PHE A 183 8.04 -6.13 -11.75
C PHE A 183 7.68 -7.01 -12.97
N PRO A 184 8.49 -7.09 -14.04
CA PRO A 184 8.20 -7.96 -15.18
C PRO A 184 8.14 -9.47 -14.84
N ASN A 185 8.64 -9.88 -13.67
CA ASN A 185 8.55 -11.26 -13.20
C ASN A 185 7.22 -11.58 -12.53
N ILE A 186 6.44 -10.56 -12.15
CA ILE A 186 5.19 -10.75 -11.42
C ILE A 186 3.95 -10.31 -12.19
N CYS A 187 4.09 -9.44 -13.20
CA CYS A 187 3.00 -8.96 -14.03
C CYS A 187 3.50 -8.65 -15.44
N THR A 188 2.71 -9.04 -16.47
CA THR A 188 3.01 -8.79 -17.88
C THR A 188 1.88 -8.06 -18.62
N THR A 189 0.76 -7.80 -17.98
CA THR A 189 -0.46 -7.25 -18.58
C THR A 189 -0.60 -5.74 -18.47
N HIS A 190 0.23 -5.10 -17.63
CA HIS A 190 0.41 -3.64 -17.59
C HIS A 190 1.85 -3.28 -17.19
N ASP A 191 2.22 -2.02 -17.37
CA ASP A 191 3.56 -1.54 -17.10
C ASP A 191 3.65 -0.96 -15.68
N TYR A 192 4.83 -1.12 -15.04
CA TYR A 192 5.13 -0.51 -13.74
C TYR A 192 4.87 1.00 -13.68
N GLU A 193 5.08 1.70 -14.81
CA GLU A 193 4.83 3.13 -14.90
C GLU A 193 3.34 3.49 -14.81
N ASP A 194 2.44 2.59 -15.13
CA ASP A 194 1.00 2.82 -14.97
C ASP A 194 0.63 2.95 -13.48
N ASP A 195 1.23 2.09 -12.65
CA ASP A 195 1.09 2.14 -11.19
C ASP A 195 1.72 3.42 -10.62
N VAL A 196 2.97 3.72 -10.99
CA VAL A 196 3.69 4.93 -10.60
C VAL A 196 2.91 6.19 -10.97
N ASN A 197 2.37 6.26 -12.19
CA ASN A 197 1.60 7.40 -12.67
C ASN A 197 0.27 7.55 -11.93
N THR A 198 -0.36 6.45 -11.54
CA THR A 198 -1.58 6.46 -10.71
C THR A 198 -1.29 7.10 -9.34
N VAL A 199 -0.24 6.65 -8.65
CA VAL A 199 0.15 7.21 -7.35
C VAL A 199 0.53 8.68 -7.48
N ARG A 200 1.34 9.03 -8.49
CA ARG A 200 1.74 10.43 -8.77
C ARG A 200 0.53 11.33 -9.04
N THR A 201 -0.46 10.82 -9.76
CA THR A 201 -1.71 11.56 -10.06
C THR A 201 -2.53 11.75 -8.80
N ALA A 202 -2.70 10.72 -7.97
CA ALA A 202 -3.39 10.83 -6.70
C ALA A 202 -2.71 11.86 -5.77
N LYS A 203 -1.37 11.82 -5.67
CA LYS A 203 -0.60 12.80 -4.88
C LYS A 203 -0.80 14.23 -5.39
N LYS A 204 -0.71 14.46 -6.71
CA LYS A 204 -0.96 15.78 -7.34
C LYS A 204 -2.35 16.32 -7.09
N LEU A 205 -3.35 15.46 -7.01
CA LEU A 205 -4.71 15.81 -6.66
C LEU A 205 -4.88 16.09 -5.15
N GLY A 206 -3.84 15.87 -4.34
CA GLY A 206 -3.86 16.11 -2.90
C GLY A 206 -4.62 15.03 -2.11
N PHE A 207 -4.60 13.80 -2.57
CA PHE A 207 -4.97 12.65 -1.74
C PHE A 207 -3.87 12.34 -0.72
N TYR A 208 -4.26 11.83 0.44
CA TYR A 208 -3.36 11.05 1.26
C TYR A 208 -3.07 9.75 0.51
N THR A 209 -1.80 9.50 0.17
CA THR A 209 -1.39 8.37 -0.66
C THR A 209 -0.85 7.23 0.17
N CYS A 210 -1.47 6.06 0.00
CA CYS A 210 -1.03 4.81 0.62
C CYS A 210 -0.50 3.89 -0.50
N CYS A 211 0.81 3.64 -0.50
CA CYS A 211 1.47 2.88 -1.56
C CYS A 211 2.63 2.07 -1.00
N GLY A 212 2.67 0.80 -1.29
CA GLY A 212 3.69 -0.13 -0.81
C GLY A 212 3.82 -1.35 -1.71
N GLY A 213 4.00 -2.53 -1.11
CA GLY A 213 4.20 -3.75 -1.88
C GLY A 213 4.10 -5.04 -1.08
N VAL A 214 4.45 -6.14 -1.75
CA VAL A 214 4.45 -7.50 -1.20
C VAL A 214 5.88 -8.05 -1.23
N PHE A 215 6.37 -8.54 -0.10
CA PHE A 215 7.65 -9.21 0.00
C PHE A 215 7.49 -10.74 -0.03
N GLY A 216 8.48 -11.42 -0.60
CA GLY A 216 8.47 -12.87 -0.76
C GLY A 216 7.98 -13.34 -2.13
N LEU A 217 7.94 -12.45 -3.12
CA LEU A 217 7.58 -12.76 -4.51
C LEU A 217 8.75 -13.39 -5.30
N GLY A 218 9.95 -13.46 -4.70
CA GLY A 218 11.18 -13.92 -5.32
C GLY A 218 12.20 -12.80 -5.57
N GLU A 219 11.89 -11.60 -5.16
CA GLU A 219 12.73 -10.42 -5.25
C GLU A 219 14.00 -10.52 -4.39
N ALA A 220 15.10 -9.93 -4.83
CA ALA A 220 16.33 -9.78 -4.06
C ALA A 220 16.15 -8.72 -2.95
N ARG A 221 17.03 -8.78 -1.93
CA ARG A 221 17.01 -7.78 -0.84
C ARG A 221 17.25 -6.36 -1.35
N GLU A 222 18.14 -6.20 -2.30
CA GLU A 222 18.46 -4.92 -2.95
C GLU A 222 17.25 -4.35 -3.70
N GLN A 223 16.41 -5.20 -4.26
CA GLN A 223 15.16 -4.78 -4.91
C GLN A 223 14.13 -4.25 -3.91
N ARG A 224 14.15 -4.70 -2.66
CA ARG A 224 13.33 -4.08 -1.59
C ARG A 224 13.79 -2.66 -1.28
N VAL A 225 15.10 -2.39 -1.36
CA VAL A 225 15.65 -1.04 -1.21
C VAL A 225 15.27 -0.17 -2.42
N GLU A 226 15.34 -0.71 -3.65
CA GLU A 226 14.87 -0.04 -4.85
C GLU A 226 13.40 0.39 -4.75
N LEU A 227 12.52 -0.50 -4.26
CA LEU A 227 11.12 -0.16 -4.00
C LEU A 227 11.01 0.99 -2.98
N ALA A 228 11.76 0.91 -1.87
CA ALA A 228 11.73 1.95 -0.84
C ALA A 228 12.18 3.32 -1.38
N GLU A 229 13.17 3.36 -2.28
CA GLU A 229 13.59 4.61 -2.95
C GLU A 229 12.49 5.16 -3.86
N THR A 230 11.86 4.31 -4.67
CA THR A 230 10.75 4.74 -5.53
C THR A 230 9.59 5.30 -4.71
N LEU A 231 9.24 4.67 -3.58
CA LEU A 231 8.19 5.16 -2.68
C LEU A 231 8.56 6.50 -2.05
N ARG A 232 9.83 6.71 -1.70
CA ARG A 232 10.36 7.98 -1.20
C ARG A 232 10.30 9.07 -2.26
N GLU A 233 10.70 8.77 -3.50
CA GLU A 233 10.63 9.72 -4.63
C GLU A 233 9.20 10.15 -4.96
N LEU A 234 8.23 9.25 -4.76
CA LEU A 234 6.80 9.53 -4.91
C LEU A 234 6.23 10.34 -3.74
N ASP A 235 6.99 10.52 -2.67
CA ASP A 235 6.58 11.23 -1.44
C ASP A 235 5.25 10.68 -0.89
N VAL A 236 5.12 9.35 -0.82
CA VAL A 236 3.89 8.70 -0.33
C VAL A 236 3.74 8.89 1.18
N ASP A 237 2.50 8.97 1.64
CA ASP A 237 2.20 9.31 3.04
C ASP A 237 2.18 8.07 3.96
N SER A 238 1.88 6.89 3.40
CA SER A 238 1.83 5.60 4.12
C SER A 238 2.35 4.47 3.24
N ILE A 239 3.10 3.56 3.84
CA ILE A 239 3.75 2.44 3.13
C ILE A 239 3.32 1.12 3.77
N PRO A 240 2.28 0.45 3.26
CA PRO A 240 1.92 -0.89 3.69
C PRO A 240 2.91 -1.91 3.13
N ILE A 241 3.41 -2.78 4.00
CA ILE A 241 4.24 -3.92 3.61
C ILE A 241 3.48 -5.20 3.91
N ASN A 242 3.21 -5.97 2.86
CA ASN A 242 2.60 -7.28 2.94
C ASN A 242 3.66 -8.38 2.77
N PHE A 243 3.40 -9.55 3.33
CA PHE A 243 4.21 -10.74 3.09
C PHE A 243 3.38 -11.77 2.33
N LEU A 244 3.96 -12.34 1.28
CA LEU A 244 3.29 -13.36 0.50
C LEU A 244 2.91 -14.55 1.39
N ASN A 245 1.63 -14.91 1.35
CA ASN A 245 1.12 -16.15 1.88
C ASN A 245 0.57 -16.95 0.68
N PRO A 246 1.36 -17.85 0.10
CA PRO A 246 0.97 -18.54 -1.13
C PRO A 246 -0.25 -19.43 -0.90
N SER A 247 -1.17 -19.42 -1.85
CA SER A 247 -2.25 -20.42 -1.90
C SER A 247 -1.71 -21.78 -2.32
N PRO A 248 -2.30 -22.88 -1.83
CA PRO A 248 -1.95 -24.22 -2.28
C PRO A 248 -2.19 -24.41 -3.77
#